data_b59be1966ad9a1888727f88c89a42a7e
#
_entry.id   b59be1966ad9a1888727f88c89a42a7e
#
_cell.length_a   1.000
_cell.length_b   1.000
_cell.length_c   1.000
_cell.angle_alpha   90.00
_cell.angle_beta   90.00
_cell.angle_gamma   90.00
#
_symmetry.space_group_name_H-M   'P 1'
#
loop_
_entity.id
_entity.type
_entity.pdbx_description
1 polymer ?
#
loop_
_entity_poly.entity_id
_entity_poly.type
_entity_poly.pdbx_seq_one_letter_code
_entity_poly.pdbx_strand_id
1 'polypeptide(L)'
;MKNKKKIILSVISIVVVLGIIAGALALYFTRYFKDSEDTSELFIQNVSSVGYENTLETAIPQTELYNVIKEHFNSALPEGKTEKKAIIIGYDGCRADILAEMQNEKSAIRVMLQDGASLNLSYCGGVNYPKTNTQDTSTAPGWCSILTGQWADVHGITGNDITKSLDCKTLLTTLTEEKTIESASFITKWAGHFSRKNATYLLEKQYCEENNLNVEFNKCKNDKASHEATLNEINKANCSDFIFVIYEPTDSTGHNFGFTFNNPRYKEAFATADSYGFEAIEAIKARETYESEDWLIIITSDHGGIGTGHGGESIQERMTFVVMNDEF
;
A
#
# COMPACT_ATOMS: atom_id res chain seq x y z
N MET A 1 -31.68 36.41 -47.25
CA MET A 1 -30.92 37.10 -46.17
C MET A 1 -31.11 36.43 -44.77
N LYS A 2 -32.30 36.00 -44.36
CA LYS A 2 -32.51 35.39 -43.01
C LYS A 2 -31.69 34.11 -42.75
N ASN A 3 -31.52 33.20 -43.76
CA ASN A 3 -30.77 31.97 -43.57
C ASN A 3 -29.24 32.18 -43.45
N LYS A 4 -28.66 33.16 -44.15
CA LYS A 4 -27.23 33.48 -44.03
C LYS A 4 -26.88 34.00 -42.61
N LYS A 5 -27.76 34.83 -42.01
CA LYS A 5 -27.57 35.34 -40.64
C LYS A 5 -27.64 34.22 -39.60
N LYS A 6 -28.55 33.21 -39.74
CA LYS A 6 -28.61 32.05 -38.87
C LYS A 6 -27.36 31.19 -38.94
N ILE A 7 -26.85 30.95 -40.12
CA ILE A 7 -25.61 30.13 -40.34
C ILE A 7 -24.42 30.88 -39.71
N ILE A 8 -24.27 32.19 -39.89
CA ILE A 8 -23.20 32.97 -39.32
C ILE A 8 -23.28 32.96 -37.75
N LEU A 9 -24.48 33.11 -37.17
CA LEU A 9 -24.64 33.01 -35.72
C LEU A 9 -24.28 31.62 -35.17
N SER A 10 -24.67 30.56 -35.87
CA SER A 10 -24.31 29.20 -35.46
C SER A 10 -22.81 28.95 -35.53
N VAL A 11 -22.13 29.44 -36.57
CA VAL A 11 -20.66 29.31 -36.70
C VAL A 11 -19.94 30.09 -35.58
N ILE A 12 -20.40 31.32 -35.28
CA ILE A 12 -19.83 32.14 -34.20
C ILE A 12 -20.03 31.40 -32.83
N SER A 13 -21.23 30.85 -32.57
CA SER A 13 -21.47 30.11 -31.35
C SER A 13 -20.56 28.87 -31.20
N ILE A 14 -20.32 28.12 -32.28
CA ILE A 14 -19.40 26.97 -32.28
C ILE A 14 -17.97 27.40 -31.99
N VAL A 15 -17.50 28.48 -32.61
CA VAL A 15 -16.15 29.00 -32.40
C VAL A 15 -15.95 29.50 -30.96
N VAL A 16 -16.97 30.15 -30.38
CA VAL A 16 -16.92 30.59 -28.98
C VAL A 16 -16.88 29.42 -28.03
N VAL A 17 -17.71 28.36 -28.27
CA VAL A 17 -17.71 27.14 -27.43
C VAL A 17 -16.38 26.40 -27.53
N LEU A 18 -15.81 26.26 -28.74
CA LEU A 18 -14.48 25.65 -28.92
C LEU A 18 -13.37 26.48 -28.26
N GLY A 19 -13.46 27.81 -28.28
CA GLY A 19 -12.52 28.69 -27.58
C GLY A 19 -12.61 28.54 -26.06
N ILE A 20 -13.80 28.41 -25.49
CA ILE A 20 -14.01 28.16 -24.06
C ILE A 20 -13.46 26.79 -23.65
N ILE A 21 -13.72 25.76 -24.46
CA ILE A 21 -13.20 24.41 -24.21
C ILE A 21 -11.67 24.39 -24.30
N ALA A 22 -11.08 25.03 -25.32
CA ALA A 22 -9.62 25.12 -25.46
C ALA A 22 -8.99 25.92 -24.32
N GLY A 23 -9.63 27.02 -23.86
CA GLY A 23 -9.21 27.78 -22.70
C GLY A 23 -9.32 26.98 -21.38
N ALA A 24 -10.39 26.24 -21.19
CA ALA A 24 -10.57 25.36 -20.04
C ALA A 24 -9.54 24.21 -20.04
N LEU A 25 -9.27 23.61 -21.20
CA LEU A 25 -8.23 22.60 -21.38
C LEU A 25 -6.83 23.18 -21.13
N ALA A 26 -6.54 24.37 -21.65
CA ALA A 26 -5.25 25.03 -21.41
C ALA A 26 -5.07 25.40 -19.92
N LEU A 27 -6.12 25.86 -19.24
CA LEU A 27 -6.10 26.11 -17.78
C LEU A 27 -5.99 24.80 -17.00
N TYR A 28 -6.65 23.73 -17.43
CA TYR A 28 -6.53 22.41 -16.84
C TYR A 28 -5.11 21.86 -17.00
N PHE A 29 -4.53 21.94 -18.22
CA PHE A 29 -3.16 21.51 -18.49
C PHE A 29 -2.13 22.40 -17.80
N THR A 30 -2.27 23.74 -17.77
CA THR A 30 -1.36 24.63 -17.04
C THR A 30 -1.43 24.42 -15.54
N ARG A 31 -2.61 24.15 -14.98
CA ARG A 31 -2.76 23.80 -13.57
C ARG A 31 -2.20 22.42 -13.27
N TYR A 32 -2.47 21.44 -14.14
CA TYR A 32 -1.93 20.10 -14.08
C TYR A 32 -0.40 20.06 -14.19
N PHE A 33 0.21 20.85 -15.11
CA PHE A 33 1.67 20.93 -15.26
C PHE A 33 2.34 21.89 -14.27
N LYS A 34 1.65 22.84 -13.67
CA LYS A 34 2.21 23.72 -12.65
C LYS A 34 2.29 23.04 -11.27
N ASP A 35 1.46 22.03 -11.04
CA ASP A 35 1.55 21.18 -9.85
C ASP A 35 2.60 20.06 -10.02
N SER A 36 3.33 20.00 -11.15
CA SER A 36 4.25 18.91 -11.52
C SER A 36 5.74 19.25 -11.41
N GLU A 37 6.14 20.20 -10.57
CA GLU A 37 7.54 20.26 -10.11
C GLU A 37 7.78 19.23 -8.99
N ASP A 38 7.45 17.96 -9.29
CA ASP A 38 7.78 16.84 -8.44
C ASP A 38 9.24 16.42 -8.70
N THR A 39 10.15 17.22 -8.17
CA THR A 39 11.59 16.96 -8.31
C THR A 39 12.07 16.00 -7.23
N SER A 40 13.19 15.33 -7.51
CA SER A 40 13.87 14.49 -6.51
C SER A 40 14.31 15.31 -5.30
N GLU A 41 14.70 16.60 -5.50
CA GLU A 41 15.07 17.50 -4.43
C GLU A 41 13.90 17.80 -3.49
N LEU A 42 12.70 18.06 -4.03
CA LEU A 42 11.50 18.26 -3.22
C LEU A 42 11.14 17.01 -2.44
N PHE A 43 11.21 15.85 -3.10
CA PHE A 43 10.97 14.56 -2.44
C PHE A 43 11.92 14.35 -1.25
N ILE A 44 13.23 14.54 -1.45
CA ILE A 44 14.26 14.40 -0.41
C ILE A 44 14.02 15.40 0.73
N GLN A 45 13.65 16.65 0.41
CA GLN A 45 13.33 17.67 1.40
C GLN A 45 12.14 17.23 2.28
N ASN A 46 11.07 16.73 1.66
CA ASN A 46 9.90 16.26 2.39
C ASN A 46 10.22 15.03 3.25
N VAL A 47 10.90 14.03 2.71
CA VAL A 47 11.38 12.86 3.46
C VAL A 47 12.21 13.27 4.67
N SER A 48 13.11 14.23 4.52
CA SER A 48 13.94 14.74 5.62
C SER A 48 13.12 15.41 6.73
N SER A 49 11.89 15.87 6.44
CA SER A 49 11.01 16.50 7.43
C SER A 49 10.15 15.51 8.23
N VAL A 50 10.07 14.26 7.80
CA VAL A 50 9.22 13.22 8.41
C VAL A 50 9.79 12.70 9.73
N GLY A 51 11.11 12.62 9.87
CA GLY A 51 11.78 12.13 11.06
C GLY A 51 12.01 10.62 11.05
N TYR A 52 12.32 10.06 9.88
CA TYR A 52 12.78 8.66 9.77
C TYR A 52 14.02 8.39 10.61
N GLU A 53 14.12 7.21 11.19
CA GLU A 53 15.24 6.77 12.03
C GLU A 53 16.49 6.43 11.21
N ASN A 54 16.30 6.06 9.94
CA ASN A 54 17.36 5.76 8.99
C ASN A 54 17.43 6.79 7.85
N THR A 55 18.37 6.62 6.93
CA THR A 55 18.58 7.51 5.79
C THR A 55 18.26 6.81 4.48
N LEU A 56 18.29 7.57 3.36
CA LEU A 56 18.14 7.00 2.02
C LEU A 56 19.19 5.93 1.70
N GLU A 57 20.41 6.09 2.21
CA GLU A 57 21.50 5.15 2.00
C GLU A 57 21.38 3.89 2.85
N THR A 58 20.66 3.99 3.97
CA THR A 58 20.45 2.88 4.92
C THR A 58 19.00 2.39 4.91
N ALA A 59 18.23 2.76 3.88
CA ALA A 59 16.85 2.31 3.70
C ALA A 59 16.78 0.77 3.67
N ILE A 60 15.77 0.24 4.34
CA ILE A 60 15.59 -1.20 4.55
C ILE A 60 14.94 -1.82 3.31
N PRO A 61 15.45 -2.94 2.76
CA PRO A 61 14.72 -3.63 1.70
C PRO A 61 13.38 -4.14 2.21
N GLN A 62 12.31 -3.93 1.45
CA GLN A 62 10.95 -4.36 1.87
C GLN A 62 10.85 -5.88 2.14
N THR A 63 11.78 -6.67 1.60
CA THR A 63 11.88 -8.11 1.84
C THR A 63 12.18 -8.48 3.30
N GLU A 64 12.79 -7.55 4.07
CA GLU A 64 13.10 -7.80 5.49
C GLU A 64 11.86 -7.92 6.38
N LEU A 65 10.73 -7.37 5.96
CA LEU A 65 9.47 -7.53 6.70
C LEU A 65 9.07 -9.00 6.87
N TYR A 66 9.43 -9.85 5.92
CA TYR A 66 9.24 -11.31 6.05
C TYR A 66 9.95 -11.87 7.27
N ASN A 67 11.21 -11.49 7.47
CA ASN A 67 12.03 -11.96 8.58
C ASN A 67 11.49 -11.44 9.92
N VAL A 68 11.15 -10.16 9.99
CA VAL A 68 10.56 -9.54 11.20
C VAL A 68 9.29 -10.26 11.64
N ILE A 69 8.35 -10.52 10.72
CA ILE A 69 7.10 -11.19 11.04
C ILE A 69 7.35 -12.66 11.44
N LYS A 70 8.23 -13.35 10.71
CA LYS A 70 8.59 -14.73 11.02
C LYS A 70 9.26 -14.84 12.38
N GLU A 71 10.12 -13.91 12.74
CA GLU A 71 10.76 -13.84 14.04
C GLU A 71 9.75 -13.56 15.16
N HIS A 72 8.85 -12.60 14.96
CA HIS A 72 7.77 -12.35 15.91
C HIS A 72 7.03 -13.63 16.27
N PHE A 73 6.54 -14.39 15.29
CA PHE A 73 5.80 -15.63 15.55
C PHE A 73 6.65 -16.75 16.14
N ASN A 74 7.95 -16.81 15.87
CA ASN A 74 8.84 -17.86 16.37
C ASN A 74 9.51 -17.51 17.72
N SER A 75 9.49 -16.26 18.14
CA SER A 75 10.07 -15.86 19.42
C SER A 75 9.19 -16.33 20.59
N ALA A 76 9.77 -16.33 21.78
CA ALA A 76 9.01 -16.68 23.00
C ALA A 76 7.91 -15.65 23.27
N LEU A 77 6.78 -16.11 23.83
CA LEU A 77 5.72 -15.21 24.29
C LEU A 77 6.25 -14.32 25.44
N PRO A 78 6.00 -13.02 25.40
CA PRO A 78 6.27 -12.13 26.54
C PRO A 78 5.48 -12.56 27.78
N GLU A 79 5.97 -12.18 28.96
CA GLU A 79 5.29 -12.45 30.23
C GLU A 79 3.86 -11.88 30.21
N GLY A 80 2.88 -12.71 30.57
CA GLY A 80 1.46 -12.33 30.61
C GLY A 80 0.73 -12.46 29.27
N LYS A 81 1.43 -12.75 28.16
CA LYS A 81 0.82 -12.98 26.86
C LYS A 81 0.53 -14.47 26.64
N THR A 82 -0.54 -14.80 25.95
CA THR A 82 -0.98 -16.17 25.69
C THR A 82 -0.94 -16.55 24.22
N GLU A 83 -0.96 -15.56 23.32
CA GLU A 83 -0.92 -15.79 21.87
C GLU A 83 -0.24 -14.63 21.15
N LYS A 84 0.33 -14.91 19.99
CA LYS A 84 0.92 -13.92 19.10
C LYS A 84 -0.01 -13.61 17.95
N LYS A 85 -0.08 -12.33 17.60
CA LYS A 85 -0.84 -11.87 16.45
C LYS A 85 -0.04 -10.84 15.66
N ALA A 86 -0.29 -10.76 14.36
CA ALA A 86 0.30 -9.72 13.53
C ALA A 86 -0.71 -9.15 12.54
N ILE A 87 -0.56 -7.87 12.22
CA ILE A 87 -1.26 -7.23 11.12
C ILE A 87 -0.31 -6.40 10.28
N ILE A 88 -0.37 -6.60 8.95
CA ILE A 88 0.19 -5.67 8.00
C ILE A 88 -0.95 -4.84 7.42
N ILE A 89 -0.88 -3.53 7.59
CA ILE A 89 -1.77 -2.55 6.98
C ILE A 89 -1.01 -1.91 5.83
N GLY A 90 -1.32 -2.34 4.61
CA GLY A 90 -0.68 -1.88 3.39
C GLY A 90 -1.38 -0.65 2.81
N TYR A 91 -0.61 0.41 2.51
CA TYR A 91 -1.07 1.58 1.74
C TYR A 91 -0.48 1.50 0.33
N ASP A 92 -1.23 0.96 -0.63
CA ASP A 92 -0.79 0.74 -2.00
C ASP A 92 -0.41 2.05 -2.69
N GLY A 93 0.74 2.08 -3.36
CA GLY A 93 1.22 3.25 -4.08
C GLY A 93 1.49 4.47 -3.21
N CYS A 94 1.83 4.29 -1.93
CA CYS A 94 2.00 5.37 -0.98
C CYS A 94 3.47 5.77 -0.85
N ARG A 95 3.80 6.98 -1.29
CA ARG A 95 5.16 7.56 -1.27
C ARG A 95 5.64 7.84 0.16
N ALA A 96 6.94 7.68 0.39
CA ALA A 96 7.53 8.00 1.70
C ALA A 96 7.41 9.47 2.10
N ASP A 97 7.47 10.41 1.15
CA ASP A 97 7.40 11.84 1.45
C ASP A 97 6.02 12.33 1.90
N ILE A 98 4.94 11.58 1.58
CA ILE A 98 3.57 11.98 1.95
C ILE A 98 3.35 11.93 3.47
N LEU A 99 4.17 11.18 4.20
CA LEU A 99 4.09 11.08 5.66
C LEU A 99 4.35 12.44 6.35
N ALA A 100 4.94 13.42 5.69
CA ALA A 100 5.01 14.79 6.18
C ALA A 100 3.62 15.42 6.42
N GLU A 101 2.56 14.86 5.84
CA GLU A 101 1.15 15.28 6.02
C GLU A 101 0.40 14.53 7.14
N MET A 102 1.05 13.67 7.93
CA MET A 102 0.43 12.90 9.03
C MET A 102 0.06 13.76 10.24
N GLN A 103 -0.68 14.83 10.01
CA GLN A 103 -1.07 15.79 11.07
C GLN A 103 -2.50 15.57 11.60
N ASN A 104 -3.25 14.63 11.02
CA ASN A 104 -4.62 14.35 11.41
C ASN A 104 -4.67 13.67 12.80
N GLU A 105 -5.65 14.02 13.61
CA GLU A 105 -5.90 13.35 14.89
C GLU A 105 -6.23 11.85 14.74
N LYS A 106 -6.81 11.48 13.59
CA LYS A 106 -7.11 10.08 13.22
C LYS A 106 -6.04 9.50 12.28
N SER A 107 -4.78 9.72 12.57
CA SER A 107 -3.65 9.12 11.86
C SER A 107 -3.15 7.89 12.61
N ALA A 108 -3.20 6.72 11.95
CA ALA A 108 -2.63 5.48 12.46
C ALA A 108 -1.13 5.63 12.75
N ILE A 109 -0.40 6.17 11.76
CA ILE A 109 1.04 6.36 11.86
C ILE A 109 1.38 7.26 13.04
N ARG A 110 0.70 8.41 13.17
CA ARG A 110 0.95 9.33 14.28
C ARG A 110 0.70 8.70 15.65
N VAL A 111 -0.40 7.95 15.80
CA VAL A 111 -0.73 7.29 17.07
C VAL A 111 0.30 6.22 17.39
N MET A 112 0.72 5.41 16.42
CA MET A 112 1.79 4.43 16.63
C MET A 112 3.10 5.09 17.08
N LEU A 113 3.51 6.18 16.43
CA LEU A 113 4.72 6.93 16.83
C LEU A 113 4.62 7.55 18.23
N GLN A 114 3.45 8.01 18.63
CA GLN A 114 3.20 8.49 20.00
C GLN A 114 3.29 7.38 21.04
N ASP A 115 2.96 6.16 20.64
CA ASP A 115 3.05 4.94 21.48
C ASP A 115 4.46 4.30 21.42
N GLY A 116 5.42 4.93 20.72
CA GLY A 116 6.82 4.50 20.68
C GLY A 116 7.18 3.58 19.51
N ALA A 117 6.35 3.52 18.47
CA ALA A 117 6.69 2.76 17.26
C ALA A 117 7.91 3.33 16.53
N SER A 118 8.66 2.45 15.85
CA SER A 118 9.76 2.83 14.95
C SER A 118 9.23 3.29 13.59
N LEU A 119 9.95 4.21 12.93
CA LEU A 119 9.64 4.73 11.60
C LEU A 119 10.88 4.69 10.72
N ASN A 120 10.87 3.82 9.73
CA ASN A 120 12.01 3.60 8.87
C ASN A 120 11.66 3.80 7.39
N LEU A 121 12.62 4.34 6.62
CA LEU A 121 12.59 4.28 5.16
C LEU A 121 12.81 2.84 4.72
N SER A 122 12.03 2.44 3.73
CA SER A 122 12.17 1.16 3.05
C SER A 122 12.28 1.40 1.54
N TYR A 123 12.77 0.40 0.79
CA TYR A 123 12.82 0.47 -0.66
C TYR A 123 12.25 -0.77 -1.33
N CYS A 124 11.68 -0.57 -2.51
CA CYS A 124 11.14 -1.58 -3.41
C CYS A 124 11.89 -1.62 -4.75
N GLY A 125 11.43 -2.42 -5.73
CA GLY A 125 11.99 -2.47 -7.08
C GLY A 125 13.18 -3.41 -7.25
N GLY A 126 13.61 -4.12 -6.21
CA GLY A 126 14.67 -5.15 -6.30
C GLY A 126 16.01 -4.77 -5.69
N VAL A 127 16.95 -5.71 -5.74
CA VAL A 127 18.21 -5.65 -5.00
C VAL A 127 19.19 -4.56 -5.46
N ASN A 128 19.05 -4.07 -6.68
CA ASN A 128 20.02 -3.15 -7.27
C ASN A 128 19.74 -1.67 -6.92
N TYR A 129 19.05 -1.43 -5.84
CA TYR A 129 18.87 -0.08 -5.32
C TYR A 129 20.23 0.60 -5.06
N PRO A 130 20.42 1.91 -5.40
CA PRO A 130 19.39 2.79 -6.00
C PRO A 130 19.41 2.84 -7.54
N LYS A 131 20.27 2.08 -8.23
CA LYS A 131 20.60 2.31 -9.65
C LYS A 131 19.65 1.63 -10.63
N THR A 132 19.24 0.39 -10.37
CA THR A 132 18.42 -0.40 -11.29
C THR A 132 17.34 -1.17 -10.53
N ASN A 133 16.21 -1.39 -11.20
CA ASN A 133 15.16 -2.31 -10.74
C ASN A 133 15.48 -3.74 -11.19
N THR A 134 15.21 -4.72 -10.33
CA THR A 134 15.11 -6.14 -10.72
C THR A 134 13.67 -6.57 -10.94
N GLN A 135 12.74 -5.70 -10.56
CA GLN A 135 11.29 -5.81 -10.75
C GLN A 135 10.71 -4.42 -10.85
N ASP A 136 9.52 -4.29 -11.43
CA ASP A 136 8.80 -3.03 -11.46
C ASP A 136 8.46 -2.56 -10.03
N THR A 137 8.49 -1.26 -9.80
CA THR A 137 7.94 -0.63 -8.60
C THR A 137 6.41 -0.59 -8.73
N SER A 138 5.78 -1.72 -8.49
CA SER A 138 4.34 -1.90 -8.72
C SER A 138 3.72 -2.92 -7.76
N THR A 139 2.40 -2.92 -7.69
CA THR A 139 1.58 -3.64 -6.71
C THR A 139 1.91 -5.13 -6.58
N ALA A 140 1.89 -5.88 -7.69
CA ALA A 140 2.08 -7.32 -7.60
C ALA A 140 3.48 -7.70 -7.10
N PRO A 141 4.61 -7.22 -7.70
CA PRO A 141 5.93 -7.58 -7.20
C PRO A 141 6.25 -6.97 -5.83
N GLY A 142 5.73 -5.78 -5.51
CA GLY A 142 5.97 -5.14 -4.21
C GLY A 142 5.40 -5.99 -3.06
N TRP A 143 4.12 -6.32 -3.11
CA TRP A 143 3.49 -7.16 -2.09
C TRP A 143 4.04 -8.59 -2.08
N CYS A 144 4.43 -9.15 -3.25
CA CYS A 144 5.14 -10.43 -3.30
C CYS A 144 6.45 -10.37 -2.52
N SER A 145 7.24 -9.32 -2.71
CA SER A 145 8.52 -9.18 -2.02
C SER A 145 8.37 -9.10 -0.51
N ILE A 146 7.35 -8.36 -0.02
CA ILE A 146 7.03 -8.28 1.41
C ILE A 146 6.60 -9.64 1.97
N LEU A 147 5.71 -10.35 1.27
CA LEU A 147 5.12 -11.59 1.77
C LEU A 147 6.01 -12.82 1.58
N THR A 148 7.02 -12.77 0.72
CA THR A 148 7.92 -13.91 0.45
C THR A 148 9.34 -13.73 0.98
N GLY A 149 9.73 -12.50 1.34
CA GLY A 149 11.11 -12.15 1.69
C GLY A 149 12.08 -12.28 0.51
N GLN A 150 11.56 -12.31 -0.72
CA GLN A 150 12.34 -12.54 -1.92
C GLN A 150 12.09 -11.44 -2.95
N TRP A 151 13.00 -11.26 -3.90
CA TRP A 151 12.80 -10.43 -5.08
C TRP A 151 12.30 -11.25 -6.27
N ALA A 152 11.94 -10.59 -7.37
CA ALA A 152 11.34 -11.22 -8.53
C ALA A 152 12.17 -12.30 -9.23
N ASP A 153 13.48 -12.29 -9.07
CA ASP A 153 14.39 -13.35 -9.53
C ASP A 153 14.10 -14.72 -8.85
N VAL A 154 13.46 -14.70 -7.68
CA VAL A 154 13.02 -15.88 -6.94
C VAL A 154 11.51 -16.06 -7.01
N HIS A 155 10.72 -15.06 -6.60
CA HIS A 155 9.25 -15.22 -6.58
C HIS A 155 8.59 -15.13 -7.95
N GLY A 156 9.29 -14.67 -8.98
CA GLY A 156 8.88 -14.74 -10.36
C GLY A 156 7.90 -13.67 -10.84
N ILE A 157 7.43 -12.76 -9.99
CA ILE A 157 6.49 -11.69 -10.34
C ILE A 157 7.27 -10.40 -10.56
N THR A 158 7.35 -9.93 -11.83
CA THR A 158 8.18 -8.78 -12.20
C THR A 158 7.40 -7.48 -12.37
N GLY A 159 6.07 -7.54 -12.54
CA GLY A 159 5.20 -6.39 -12.75
C GLY A 159 3.73 -6.75 -12.54
N ASN A 160 2.85 -5.78 -12.82
CA ASN A 160 1.39 -5.94 -12.69
C ASN A 160 0.75 -6.72 -13.86
N ASP A 161 1.52 -7.16 -14.84
CA ASP A 161 1.06 -8.05 -15.91
C ASP A 161 0.76 -9.43 -15.33
N ILE A 162 -0.51 -9.69 -15.05
CA ILE A 162 -0.99 -10.93 -14.45
C ILE A 162 -0.97 -12.05 -15.49
N THR A 163 0.23 -12.57 -15.76
CA THR A 163 0.47 -13.64 -16.72
C THR A 163 0.76 -14.98 -16.04
N LYS A 164 1.19 -14.95 -14.81
CA LYS A 164 1.48 -16.14 -13.99
C LYS A 164 1.22 -15.88 -12.51
N SER A 165 1.03 -16.95 -11.78
CA SER A 165 1.01 -16.93 -10.31
C SER A 165 2.41 -17.00 -9.74
N LEU A 166 2.53 -16.71 -8.45
CA LEU A 166 3.73 -16.74 -7.64
C LEU A 166 4.43 -18.12 -7.70
N ASP A 167 5.75 -18.13 -7.77
CA ASP A 167 6.54 -19.36 -7.85
C ASP A 167 6.90 -19.94 -6.47
N CYS A 168 6.64 -19.21 -5.38
CA CYS A 168 6.92 -19.63 -3.99
C CYS A 168 5.73 -19.31 -3.08
N LYS A 169 5.74 -19.87 -1.86
CA LYS A 169 4.69 -19.62 -0.86
C LYS A 169 4.94 -18.29 -0.16
N THR A 170 3.84 -17.62 0.19
CA THR A 170 3.90 -16.44 1.06
C THR A 170 4.04 -16.84 2.53
N LEU A 171 4.30 -15.86 3.37
CA LEU A 171 4.34 -16.01 4.82
C LEU A 171 3.00 -16.51 5.40
N LEU A 172 1.87 -16.10 4.82
CA LEU A 172 0.53 -16.55 5.19
C LEU A 172 0.42 -18.08 5.13
N THR A 173 0.81 -18.64 3.98
CA THR A 173 0.77 -20.09 3.75
C THR A 173 1.86 -20.83 4.53
N THR A 174 3.08 -20.27 4.56
CA THR A 174 4.22 -20.91 5.23
C THR A 174 3.97 -21.07 6.72
N LEU A 175 3.58 -20.02 7.42
CA LEU A 175 3.33 -20.07 8.87
C LEU A 175 2.15 -21.00 9.23
N THR A 176 1.09 -20.99 8.42
CA THR A 176 -0.07 -21.88 8.64
C THR A 176 0.26 -23.34 8.38
N GLU A 177 1.05 -23.64 7.34
CA GLU A 177 1.48 -24.99 7.01
C GLU A 177 2.47 -25.55 8.05
N GLU A 178 3.39 -24.71 8.54
CA GLU A 178 4.33 -25.03 9.62
C GLU A 178 3.63 -25.14 10.99
N LYS A 179 2.34 -24.76 11.08
CA LYS A 179 1.53 -24.68 12.31
C LYS A 179 2.12 -23.72 13.35
N THR A 180 2.85 -22.72 12.90
CA THR A 180 3.34 -21.62 13.72
C THR A 180 2.18 -20.69 14.07
N ILE A 181 1.19 -20.57 13.18
CA ILE A 181 -0.09 -19.91 13.38
C ILE A 181 -1.24 -20.87 13.05
N GLU A 182 -2.42 -20.61 13.59
CA GLU A 182 -3.63 -21.40 13.31
C GLU A 182 -4.39 -20.85 12.10
N SER A 183 -4.32 -19.53 11.85
CA SER A 183 -5.12 -18.87 10.82
C SER A 183 -4.48 -17.59 10.27
N ALA A 184 -4.81 -17.30 9.00
CA ALA A 184 -4.42 -16.05 8.37
C ALA A 184 -5.54 -15.49 7.48
N SER A 185 -5.57 -14.17 7.29
CA SER A 185 -6.52 -13.48 6.41
C SER A 185 -5.79 -12.53 5.47
N PHE A 186 -6.11 -12.61 4.17
CA PHE A 186 -5.68 -11.66 3.15
C PHE A 186 -6.87 -10.87 2.61
N ILE A 187 -6.93 -9.57 2.87
CA ILE A 187 -8.06 -8.69 2.55
C ILE A 187 -7.63 -7.63 1.54
N THR A 188 -8.28 -7.57 0.39
CA THR A 188 -7.95 -6.60 -0.66
C THR A 188 -9.12 -6.33 -1.61
N LYS A 189 -9.09 -5.21 -2.33
CA LYS A 189 -10.06 -4.94 -3.41
C LYS A 189 -9.53 -5.30 -4.80
N TRP A 190 -8.19 -5.35 -5.02
CA TRP A 190 -7.65 -5.59 -6.34
C TRP A 190 -7.79 -7.05 -6.76
N ALA A 191 -8.50 -7.26 -7.88
CA ALA A 191 -8.77 -8.61 -8.39
C ALA A 191 -7.51 -9.32 -8.92
N GLY A 192 -6.43 -8.59 -9.19
CA GLY A 192 -5.15 -9.11 -9.64
C GLY A 192 -4.46 -10.02 -8.62
N HIS A 193 -4.78 -9.87 -7.33
CA HIS A 193 -4.16 -10.71 -6.31
C HIS A 193 -4.59 -12.17 -6.39
N PHE A 194 -5.89 -12.49 -6.37
CA PHE A 194 -6.34 -13.89 -6.35
C PHE A 194 -7.71 -14.16 -7.01
N SER A 195 -8.30 -13.16 -7.71
CA SER A 195 -9.67 -13.29 -8.25
C SER A 195 -9.75 -13.31 -9.77
N ARG A 196 -8.65 -13.10 -10.49
CA ARG A 196 -8.57 -13.19 -11.96
C ARG A 196 -7.86 -14.48 -12.37
N LYS A 197 -8.08 -14.89 -13.64
CA LYS A 197 -7.27 -15.93 -14.26
C LYS A 197 -5.79 -15.51 -14.24
N ASN A 198 -4.92 -16.39 -13.79
CA ASN A 198 -3.48 -16.16 -13.57
C ASN A 198 -3.17 -15.06 -12.55
N ALA A 199 -4.08 -14.77 -11.63
CA ALA A 199 -3.83 -13.83 -10.54
C ALA A 199 -2.62 -14.27 -9.70
N THR A 200 -1.92 -13.30 -9.14
CA THR A 200 -0.63 -13.48 -8.46
C THR A 200 -0.64 -14.62 -7.42
N TYR A 201 -1.64 -14.62 -6.55
CA TYR A 201 -1.78 -15.62 -5.45
C TYR A 201 -2.87 -16.67 -5.73
N LEU A 202 -3.31 -16.84 -6.99
CA LEU A 202 -4.41 -17.78 -7.29
C LEU A 202 -4.04 -19.23 -7.00
N LEU A 203 -2.84 -19.65 -7.41
CA LEU A 203 -2.38 -21.02 -7.15
C LEU A 203 -2.12 -21.25 -5.66
N GLU A 204 -1.65 -20.26 -4.95
CA GLU A 204 -1.47 -20.34 -3.50
C GLU A 204 -2.82 -20.48 -2.78
N LYS A 205 -3.81 -19.68 -3.18
CA LYS A 205 -5.19 -19.82 -2.67
C LYS A 205 -5.73 -21.23 -2.89
N GLN A 206 -5.58 -21.77 -4.11
CA GLN A 206 -6.00 -23.14 -4.43
C GLN A 206 -5.24 -24.17 -3.59
N TYR A 207 -3.93 -23.99 -3.42
CA TYR A 207 -3.12 -24.84 -2.55
C TYR A 207 -3.61 -24.85 -1.10
N CYS A 208 -3.95 -23.70 -0.54
CA CYS A 208 -4.50 -23.59 0.81
C CYS A 208 -5.85 -24.34 0.92
N GLU A 209 -6.74 -24.16 -0.07
CA GLU A 209 -8.04 -24.84 -0.12
C GLU A 209 -7.87 -26.37 -0.21
N GLU A 210 -6.99 -26.87 -1.08
CA GLU A 210 -6.73 -28.32 -1.27
C GLU A 210 -6.09 -28.98 -0.05
N ASN A 211 -5.27 -28.24 0.71
CA ASN A 211 -4.58 -28.74 1.90
C ASN A 211 -5.29 -28.40 3.22
N ASN A 212 -6.50 -27.82 3.14
CA ASN A 212 -7.28 -27.38 4.30
C ASN A 212 -6.50 -26.48 5.25
N LEU A 213 -5.65 -25.59 4.72
CA LEU A 213 -5.00 -24.56 5.50
C LEU A 213 -6.00 -23.42 5.76
N ASN A 214 -6.03 -22.95 7.00
CA ASN A 214 -6.96 -21.90 7.42
C ASN A 214 -6.44 -20.51 7.01
N VAL A 215 -6.37 -20.27 5.69
CA VAL A 215 -5.99 -18.98 5.09
C VAL A 215 -7.18 -18.45 4.30
N GLU A 216 -7.77 -17.35 4.77
CA GLU A 216 -8.90 -16.70 4.12
C GLU A 216 -8.43 -15.65 3.10
N PHE A 217 -8.86 -15.76 1.83
CA PHE A 217 -8.60 -14.80 0.77
C PHE A 217 -9.86 -14.00 0.47
N ASN A 218 -9.97 -12.81 1.04
CA ASN A 218 -11.16 -11.97 1.00
C ASN A 218 -11.04 -10.85 -0.03
N LYS A 219 -11.72 -11.02 -1.20
CA LYS A 219 -11.78 -10.02 -2.27
C LYS A 219 -12.98 -9.10 -2.06
N CYS A 220 -12.71 -7.84 -1.74
CA CYS A 220 -13.70 -6.80 -1.50
C CYS A 220 -14.05 -6.00 -2.77
N LYS A 221 -15.16 -5.27 -2.75
CA LYS A 221 -15.61 -4.47 -3.90
C LYS A 221 -14.90 -3.10 -4.02
N ASN A 222 -14.45 -2.54 -2.90
CA ASN A 222 -13.78 -1.25 -2.78
C ASN A 222 -13.04 -1.15 -1.43
N ASP A 223 -12.27 -0.08 -1.19
CA ASP A 223 -11.50 0.13 0.04
C ASP A 223 -12.37 0.17 1.29
N LYS A 224 -13.54 0.82 1.23
CA LYS A 224 -14.48 0.83 2.35
C LYS A 224 -14.92 -0.59 2.74
N ALA A 225 -15.18 -1.45 1.76
CA ALA A 225 -15.53 -2.84 2.02
C ALA A 225 -14.33 -3.66 2.54
N SER A 226 -13.09 -3.34 2.10
CA SER A 226 -11.88 -3.92 2.68
C SER A 226 -11.73 -3.51 4.14
N HIS A 227 -11.97 -2.24 4.45
CA HIS A 227 -11.94 -1.73 5.81
C HIS A 227 -13.01 -2.39 6.71
N GLU A 228 -14.27 -2.44 6.24
CA GLU A 228 -15.36 -3.13 6.96
C GLU A 228 -15.01 -4.62 7.21
N ALA A 229 -14.42 -5.30 6.22
CA ALA A 229 -13.97 -6.69 6.37
C ALA A 229 -12.82 -6.82 7.39
N THR A 230 -11.88 -5.88 7.41
CA THR A 230 -10.79 -5.84 8.38
C THR A 230 -11.30 -5.66 9.80
N LEU A 231 -12.20 -4.70 10.02
CA LEU A 231 -12.81 -4.51 11.34
C LEU A 231 -13.61 -5.74 11.79
N ASN A 232 -14.36 -6.36 10.86
CA ASN A 232 -15.09 -7.59 11.16
C ASN A 232 -14.15 -8.73 11.53
N GLU A 233 -12.98 -8.86 10.86
CA GLU A 233 -11.98 -9.87 11.18
C GLU A 233 -11.38 -9.64 12.56
N ILE A 234 -10.93 -8.42 12.86
CA ILE A 234 -10.35 -8.03 14.14
C ILE A 234 -11.33 -8.27 15.31
N ASN A 235 -12.61 -7.99 15.10
CA ASN A 235 -13.65 -8.13 16.13
C ASN A 235 -14.15 -9.57 16.36
N LYS A 236 -13.70 -10.56 15.59
CA LYS A 236 -14.00 -11.97 15.89
C LYS A 236 -13.34 -12.38 17.20
N ALA A 237 -14.00 -13.20 17.99
CA ALA A 237 -13.41 -13.81 19.18
C ALA A 237 -12.15 -14.62 18.83
N ASN A 238 -12.24 -15.41 17.73
CA ASN A 238 -11.15 -16.16 17.10
C ASN A 238 -10.60 -15.40 15.88
N CYS A 239 -10.16 -14.18 16.09
CA CYS A 239 -9.51 -13.36 15.07
C CYS A 239 -8.29 -14.07 14.51
N SER A 240 -8.05 -13.96 13.21
CA SER A 240 -6.85 -14.54 12.56
C SER A 240 -5.56 -14.11 13.26
N ASP A 241 -4.61 -15.05 13.37
CA ASP A 241 -3.32 -14.76 13.98
C ASP A 241 -2.49 -13.81 13.11
N PHE A 242 -2.62 -13.95 11.79
CA PHE A 242 -1.97 -13.05 10.85
C PHE A 242 -2.99 -12.41 9.88
N ILE A 243 -3.11 -11.09 9.91
CA ILE A 243 -3.97 -10.31 9.01
C ILE A 243 -3.09 -9.51 8.06
N PHE A 244 -3.37 -9.63 6.78
CA PHE A 244 -2.79 -8.78 5.75
C PHE A 244 -3.91 -8.05 5.00
N VAL A 245 -3.92 -6.73 5.09
CA VAL A 245 -4.90 -5.88 4.40
C VAL A 245 -4.21 -4.86 3.52
N ILE A 246 -4.75 -4.63 2.32
CA ILE A 246 -4.28 -3.59 1.38
C ILE A 246 -5.39 -2.57 1.17
N TYR A 247 -5.08 -1.30 1.42
CA TYR A 247 -5.88 -0.13 1.07
C TYR A 247 -5.25 0.60 -0.10
N GLU A 248 -6.03 0.90 -1.14
CA GLU A 248 -5.54 1.43 -2.41
C GLU A 248 -6.01 2.88 -2.74
N PRO A 249 -6.45 3.75 -1.79
CA PRO A 249 -6.85 5.11 -2.13
C PRO A 249 -5.71 5.91 -2.74
N THR A 250 -4.47 5.75 -2.25
CA THR A 250 -3.26 6.45 -2.71
C THR A 250 -2.92 6.08 -4.14
N ASP A 251 -2.84 4.79 -4.47
CA ASP A 251 -2.57 4.31 -5.83
C ASP A 251 -3.65 4.75 -6.81
N SER A 252 -4.92 4.49 -6.48
CA SER A 252 -6.06 4.87 -7.32
C SER A 252 -6.10 6.38 -7.60
N THR A 253 -5.76 7.20 -6.61
CA THR A 253 -5.72 8.67 -6.75
C THR A 253 -4.49 9.11 -7.52
N GLY A 254 -3.34 8.50 -7.29
CA GLY A 254 -2.11 8.74 -8.02
C GLY A 254 -2.29 8.53 -9.51
N HIS A 255 -2.86 7.42 -9.93
CA HIS A 255 -3.17 7.14 -11.33
C HIS A 255 -4.12 8.15 -11.98
N ASN A 256 -5.11 8.63 -11.25
CA ASN A 256 -6.11 9.55 -11.79
C ASN A 256 -5.69 11.03 -11.76
N PHE A 257 -4.86 11.43 -10.80
CA PHE A 257 -4.62 12.85 -10.49
C PHE A 257 -3.15 13.19 -10.20
N GLY A 258 -2.27 12.21 -10.15
CA GLY A 258 -0.82 12.35 -9.95
C GLY A 258 -0.35 11.93 -8.57
N PHE A 259 0.75 11.14 -8.59
CA PHE A 259 1.55 10.74 -7.43
C PHE A 259 2.50 11.89 -7.07
N THR A 260 2.04 12.89 -6.36
CA THR A 260 2.91 14.00 -5.93
C THR A 260 2.46 14.58 -4.60
N PHE A 261 3.43 14.96 -3.77
CA PHE A 261 3.20 15.64 -2.50
C PHE A 261 2.36 16.91 -2.65
N ASN A 262 2.47 17.63 -3.76
CA ASN A 262 1.74 18.87 -4.01
C ASN A 262 0.27 18.66 -4.42
N ASN A 263 -0.15 17.40 -4.64
CA ASN A 263 -1.53 17.08 -5.02
C ASN A 263 -2.45 16.96 -3.79
N PRO A 264 -3.39 17.90 -3.57
CA PRO A 264 -4.27 17.84 -2.41
C PRO A 264 -5.18 16.58 -2.38
N ARG A 265 -5.52 16.01 -3.56
CA ARG A 265 -6.30 14.77 -3.62
C ARG A 265 -5.47 13.56 -3.19
N TYR A 266 -4.18 13.55 -3.50
CA TYR A 266 -3.27 12.49 -3.07
C TYR A 266 -3.05 12.55 -1.55
N LYS A 267 -2.94 13.75 -0.97
CA LYS A 267 -2.94 13.97 0.48
C LYS A 267 -4.23 13.48 1.15
N GLU A 268 -5.39 13.77 0.56
CA GLU A 268 -6.69 13.29 1.05
C GLU A 268 -6.81 11.77 0.96
N ALA A 269 -6.28 11.16 -0.12
CA ALA A 269 -6.24 9.71 -0.28
C ALA A 269 -5.36 9.04 0.77
N PHE A 270 -4.19 9.62 1.07
CA PHE A 270 -3.33 9.19 2.17
C PHE A 270 -4.07 9.28 3.50
N ALA A 271 -4.66 10.43 3.82
CA ALA A 271 -5.41 10.61 5.06
C ALA A 271 -6.58 9.61 5.19
N THR A 272 -7.19 9.21 4.06
CA THR A 272 -8.24 8.18 4.03
C THR A 272 -7.69 6.81 4.38
N ALA A 273 -6.58 6.37 3.75
CA ALA A 273 -5.93 5.09 4.06
C ALA A 273 -5.46 5.06 5.51
N ASP A 274 -4.85 6.14 5.98
CA ASP A 274 -4.32 6.27 7.33
C ASP A 274 -5.43 6.29 8.40
N SER A 275 -6.61 6.87 8.09
CA SER A 275 -7.78 6.78 8.97
C SER A 275 -8.32 5.35 9.08
N TYR A 276 -8.29 4.57 8.00
CA TYR A 276 -8.66 3.14 8.07
C TYR A 276 -7.68 2.34 8.93
N GLY A 277 -6.38 2.63 8.80
CA GLY A 277 -5.36 2.09 9.69
C GLY A 277 -5.62 2.44 11.16
N PHE A 278 -5.95 3.71 11.44
CA PHE A 278 -6.29 4.18 12.78
C PHE A 278 -7.47 3.40 13.38
N GLU A 279 -8.57 3.26 12.63
CA GLU A 279 -9.74 2.52 13.11
C GLU A 279 -9.44 1.02 13.32
N ALA A 280 -8.55 0.42 12.51
CA ALA A 280 -8.11 -0.95 12.70
C ALA A 280 -7.28 -1.11 14.00
N ILE A 281 -6.35 -0.19 14.28
CA ILE A 281 -5.55 -0.19 15.52
C ILE A 281 -6.44 0.02 16.75
N GLU A 282 -7.39 0.94 16.68
CA GLU A 282 -8.35 1.15 17.78
C GLU A 282 -9.22 -0.10 18.01
N ALA A 283 -9.63 -0.80 16.95
CA ALA A 283 -10.35 -2.05 17.08
C ALA A 283 -9.49 -3.16 17.72
N ILE A 284 -8.20 -3.25 17.39
CA ILE A 284 -7.26 -4.18 18.05
C ILE A 284 -7.16 -3.85 19.55
N LYS A 285 -6.93 -2.58 19.90
CA LYS A 285 -6.81 -2.14 21.30
C LYS A 285 -8.11 -2.33 22.11
N ALA A 286 -9.26 -2.34 21.42
CA ALA A 286 -10.57 -2.54 22.05
C ALA A 286 -10.95 -4.02 22.26
N ARG A 287 -10.15 -4.97 21.80
CA ARG A 287 -10.41 -6.41 22.00
C ARG A 287 -10.38 -6.76 23.48
N GLU A 288 -11.31 -7.60 23.92
CA GLU A 288 -11.33 -8.11 25.30
C GLU A 288 -10.06 -8.89 25.67
N THR A 289 -9.41 -9.49 24.66
CA THR A 289 -8.20 -10.30 24.76
C THR A 289 -6.91 -9.52 24.53
N TYR A 290 -6.97 -8.21 24.17
CA TYR A 290 -5.81 -7.40 23.80
C TYR A 290 -4.64 -7.49 24.80
N GLU A 291 -4.94 -7.42 26.09
CA GLU A 291 -3.91 -7.48 27.15
C GLU A 291 -3.17 -8.82 27.19
N SER A 292 -3.80 -9.90 26.71
CA SER A 292 -3.21 -11.23 26.64
C SER A 292 -2.64 -11.59 25.25
N GLU A 293 -2.86 -10.74 24.24
CA GLU A 293 -2.35 -10.91 22.89
C GLU A 293 -1.06 -10.09 22.69
N ASP A 294 -0.06 -10.68 22.04
CA ASP A 294 1.18 -10.03 21.62
C ASP A 294 1.06 -9.62 20.16
N TRP A 295 0.68 -8.36 19.90
CA TRP A 295 0.42 -7.84 18.57
C TRP A 295 1.66 -7.18 17.96
N LEU A 296 2.10 -7.68 16.79
CA LEU A 296 2.96 -6.95 15.87
C LEU A 296 2.09 -6.18 14.87
N ILE A 297 2.16 -4.85 14.89
CA ILE A 297 1.40 -3.96 13.99
C ILE A 297 2.38 -3.27 13.04
N ILE A 298 2.21 -3.50 11.75
CA ILE A 298 3.05 -2.93 10.70
C ILE A 298 2.19 -2.12 9.74
N ILE A 299 2.60 -0.88 9.44
CA ILE A 299 2.06 -0.07 8.36
C ILE A 299 3.18 0.14 7.33
N THR A 300 2.92 -0.19 6.07
CA THR A 300 3.92 -0.07 5.01
C THR A 300 3.29 0.19 3.65
N SER A 301 4.12 0.44 2.64
CA SER A 301 3.72 0.55 1.24
C SER A 301 4.58 -0.35 0.37
N ASP A 302 4.01 -0.81 -0.73
CA ASP A 302 4.65 -1.68 -1.71
C ASP A 302 5.48 -0.93 -2.74
N HIS A 303 5.10 0.28 -3.10
CA HIS A 303 5.80 1.20 -3.99
C HIS A 303 5.31 2.64 -3.81
N GLY A 304 6.02 3.58 -4.39
CA GLY A 304 5.54 4.94 -4.59
C GLY A 304 5.07 5.19 -6.03
N GLY A 305 5.29 6.40 -6.55
CA GLY A 305 4.91 6.75 -7.92
C GLY A 305 5.34 8.14 -8.30
N ILE A 306 5.30 8.45 -9.61
CA ILE A 306 5.63 9.75 -10.18
C ILE A 306 4.71 10.08 -11.34
N GLY A 307 4.32 11.34 -11.52
CA GLY A 307 3.32 11.72 -12.51
C GLY A 307 2.02 10.96 -12.27
N THR A 308 1.49 10.22 -13.23
CA THR A 308 0.29 9.38 -13.10
C THR A 308 0.59 7.88 -13.17
N GLY A 309 1.84 7.48 -12.90
CA GLY A 309 2.29 6.09 -13.04
C GLY A 309 3.31 5.70 -11.99
N HIS A 310 3.73 4.47 -12.09
CA HIS A 310 4.78 3.82 -11.32
C HIS A 310 5.37 2.67 -12.15
N GLY A 311 6.36 1.96 -11.63
CA GLY A 311 7.02 0.84 -12.31
C GLY A 311 8.45 1.16 -12.72
N GLY A 312 8.90 2.41 -12.54
CA GLY A 312 10.23 2.89 -12.91
C GLY A 312 11.27 2.84 -11.79
N GLU A 313 12.31 3.64 -11.96
CA GLU A 313 13.49 3.65 -11.08
C GLU A 313 13.67 4.96 -10.31
N SER A 314 12.70 5.89 -10.40
CA SER A 314 12.82 7.15 -9.67
C SER A 314 12.81 6.93 -8.16
N ILE A 315 13.42 7.86 -7.42
CA ILE A 315 13.42 7.80 -5.96
C ILE A 315 11.99 7.87 -5.40
N GLN A 316 11.08 8.58 -6.08
CA GLN A 316 9.67 8.70 -5.72
C GLN A 316 8.91 7.38 -5.87
N GLU A 317 9.32 6.52 -6.80
CA GLU A 317 8.72 5.20 -7.02
C GLU A 317 9.32 4.15 -6.10
N ARG A 318 10.62 4.22 -5.83
CA ARG A 318 11.36 3.18 -5.09
C ARG A 318 11.34 3.34 -3.58
N MET A 319 11.19 4.57 -3.08
CA MET A 319 11.26 4.84 -1.64
C MET A 319 9.89 4.73 -0.99
N THR A 320 9.77 3.81 -0.07
CA THR A 320 8.60 3.56 0.76
C THR A 320 8.94 3.72 2.25
N PHE A 321 8.11 3.23 3.14
CA PHE A 321 8.29 3.35 4.57
C PHE A 321 7.81 2.10 5.30
N VAL A 322 8.28 1.93 6.52
CA VAL A 322 7.76 0.97 7.49
C VAL A 322 7.58 1.68 8.82
N VAL A 323 6.39 1.54 9.39
CA VAL A 323 6.07 1.91 10.77
C VAL A 323 5.70 0.63 11.50
N MET A 324 6.32 0.34 12.63
CA MET A 324 5.94 -0.84 13.42
C MET A 324 6.14 -0.60 14.92
N ASN A 325 5.34 -1.28 15.73
CA ASN A 325 5.38 -1.20 17.19
C ASN A 325 6.49 -2.09 17.81
N ASP A 326 7.51 -2.39 17.02
CA ASP A 326 8.72 -3.10 17.40
C ASP A 326 9.93 -2.41 16.75
N GLU A 327 11.16 -2.80 17.11
CA GLU A 327 12.38 -2.29 16.49
C GLU A 327 12.77 -3.17 15.29
N PHE A 328 13.50 -2.55 14.32
CA PHE A 328 14.04 -3.28 13.16
C PHE A 328 15.33 -4.00 13.51
#